data_e131c09fe0aa483b3f4837c402ceacdd
#
_entry.id   e131c09fe0aa483b3f4837c402ceacdd
#
_cell.length_a   1.000
_cell.length_b   1.000
_cell.length_c   1.000
_cell.angle_alpha   90.00
_cell.angle_beta   90.00
_cell.angle_gamma   90.00
#
_symmetry.space_group_name_H-M   'P 1'
#
loop_
_entity.id
_entity.type
_entity.pdbx_description
1 polymer ?
#
loop_
_entity_poly.entity_id
_entity_poly.type
_entity_poly.pdbx_seq_one_letter_code
_entity_poly.pdbx_strand_id
1 'polypeptide(L)'
;MNNELKVSFYLKREGNTERTEANPDAVFPIVGKIIIGNTIAQFGSKMRIEERLWNVTSSRAIGKSRVAVELNREINKINLSIHAHYRDILKRTGKVTAIEVKNAFQGIATAQKTLLVLFGEMMEDFKGRIGTDRAQSTYKQHEVLYKQLKQFLREEYHVEDIPLTELDLPFIEALNFFFRVKRKMKPRTVKARIVLLNKVIHLALHRRIITRPPFDGFELEKTELKNKSLTNDELDLLMKTPLKSGTQRFIRDMFLFSTFTGLAYADLHKLSWKDIITEDDGSLWISANRQKSHTEFNVKLLNIPIQIMEYYKGLAPDGKVFPSMSLGQVNVGLKRIARNCGINRALSYHMARYTFASQICLSQGVPIESVSRMLGHKHIQTTQSYARLNNEKIGNDMQQLSTRLATKFNF
;
A
#
# COMPACT_ATOMS: atom_id res chain seq x y z
N MET A 1 -14.25 -9.35 41.97
CA MET A 1 -13.79 -10.65 41.40
C MET A 1 -12.31 -10.83 41.80
N ASN A 2 -11.99 -11.92 42.49
CA ASN A 2 -10.62 -12.18 42.97
C ASN A 2 -9.67 -12.37 41.77
N ASN A 3 -8.86 -11.37 41.50
CA ASN A 3 -7.79 -11.44 40.50
C ASN A 3 -6.48 -12.02 41.08
N GLU A 4 -6.61 -12.98 41.99
CA GLU A 4 -5.45 -13.57 42.68
C GLU A 4 -4.64 -14.43 41.71
N LEU A 5 -3.35 -14.19 41.62
CA LEU A 5 -2.41 -14.99 40.84
C LEU A 5 -2.07 -16.29 41.59
N LYS A 6 -2.30 -17.43 40.94
CA LYS A 6 -1.81 -18.75 41.40
C LYS A 6 -0.83 -19.33 40.38
N VAL A 7 0.33 -19.74 40.85
CA VAL A 7 1.34 -20.42 40.02
C VAL A 7 1.62 -21.79 40.60
N SER A 8 1.48 -22.83 39.79
CA SER A 8 1.75 -24.22 40.17
C SER A 8 2.63 -24.91 39.13
N PHE A 9 3.31 -25.97 39.53
CA PHE A 9 4.12 -26.79 38.67
C PHE A 9 3.69 -28.24 38.75
N TYR A 10 3.74 -29.00 37.65
CA TYR A 10 3.39 -30.40 37.61
C TYR A 10 4.20 -31.14 36.53
N LEU A 11 4.30 -32.45 36.67
CA LEU A 11 4.94 -33.31 35.67
C LEU A 11 3.99 -33.57 34.48
N LYS A 12 4.46 -33.34 33.27
CA LYS A 12 3.71 -33.67 32.05
C LYS A 12 4.01 -35.11 31.66
N ARG A 13 3.02 -36.00 31.86
CA ARG A 13 3.06 -37.37 31.33
C ARG A 13 2.55 -37.35 29.89
N GLU A 14 3.29 -37.99 28.97
CA GLU A 14 2.83 -38.13 27.56
C GLU A 14 1.67 -39.15 27.54
N GLY A 15 0.65 -38.84 26.72
CA GLY A 15 -0.68 -39.40 26.75
C GLY A 15 -0.78 -40.88 26.50
N ASN A 16 -1.88 -41.46 27.04
CA ASN A 16 -2.51 -42.73 26.73
C ASN A 16 -1.61 -43.98 26.75
N THR A 17 -0.82 -44.18 27.77
CA THR A 17 -0.38 -45.50 28.16
C THR A 17 -1.32 -45.97 29.30
N GLU A 18 -2.08 -47.01 29.04
CA GLU A 18 -2.69 -47.85 30.08
C GLU A 18 -1.67 -48.05 31.19
N ARG A 19 -2.14 -48.13 32.44
CA ARG A 19 -1.34 -48.36 33.64
C ARG A 19 -0.41 -49.59 33.47
N THR A 20 0.62 -49.45 32.72
CA THR A 20 1.77 -50.33 32.77
C THR A 20 2.66 -49.82 33.90
N GLU A 21 3.09 -50.72 34.76
CA GLU A 21 3.88 -50.59 35.97
C GLU A 21 4.69 -49.32 36.08
N ALA A 22 4.43 -48.49 37.13
CA ALA A 22 5.08 -47.22 37.36
C ALA A 22 6.60 -47.42 37.41
N ASN A 23 7.32 -46.99 36.39
CA ASN A 23 8.75 -46.91 36.46
C ASN A 23 9.11 -45.66 37.32
N PRO A 24 9.50 -45.82 38.60
CA PRO A 24 9.77 -44.70 39.48
C PRO A 24 10.97 -43.84 39.08
N ASP A 25 11.79 -44.33 38.18
CA ASP A 25 12.99 -43.64 37.65
C ASP A 25 12.70 -42.92 36.30
N ALA A 26 11.46 -42.95 35.85
CA ALA A 26 11.07 -42.21 34.62
C ALA A 26 11.19 -40.70 34.81
N VAL A 27 11.85 -40.04 33.83
CA VAL A 27 12.13 -38.59 33.85
C VAL A 27 11.09 -37.84 33.06
N PHE A 28 10.33 -36.99 33.74
CA PHE A 28 9.26 -36.18 33.10
C PHE A 28 9.61 -34.70 33.03
N PRO A 29 9.14 -33.99 31.98
CA PRO A 29 9.26 -32.54 31.90
C PRO A 29 8.31 -31.86 32.91
N ILE A 30 8.80 -30.78 33.53
CA ILE A 30 8.00 -29.95 34.44
C ILE A 30 7.33 -28.85 33.64
N VAL A 31 6.02 -28.71 33.81
CA VAL A 31 5.19 -27.68 33.21
C VAL A 31 4.69 -26.73 34.29
N GLY A 32 4.81 -25.43 34.06
CA GLY A 32 4.23 -24.41 34.90
C GLY A 32 2.79 -24.06 34.42
N LYS A 33 1.91 -23.78 35.39
CA LYS A 33 0.53 -23.34 35.20
C LYS A 33 0.28 -22.04 35.95
N ILE A 34 -0.19 -21.04 35.23
CA ILE A 34 -0.59 -19.72 35.74
C ILE A 34 -2.10 -19.65 35.71
N ILE A 35 -2.74 -19.24 36.81
CA ILE A 35 -4.18 -19.05 36.94
C ILE A 35 -4.42 -17.65 37.48
N ILE A 36 -5.27 -16.87 36.79
CA ILE A 36 -5.69 -15.53 37.21
C ILE A 36 -7.19 -15.41 36.92
N GLY A 37 -8.00 -15.35 37.98
CA GLY A 37 -9.47 -15.40 37.83
C GLY A 37 -9.90 -16.62 37.02
N ASN A 38 -10.59 -16.41 35.92
CA ASN A 38 -11.05 -17.46 35.01
C ASN A 38 -10.10 -17.78 33.85
N THR A 39 -8.91 -17.19 33.83
CA THR A 39 -7.93 -17.42 32.76
C THR A 39 -6.83 -18.35 33.20
N ILE A 40 -6.41 -19.26 32.31
CA ILE A 40 -5.37 -20.26 32.56
C ILE A 40 -4.37 -20.24 31.41
N ALA A 41 -3.08 -20.28 31.74
CA ALA A 41 -2.00 -20.44 30.77
C ALA A 41 -0.98 -21.46 31.27
N GLN A 42 -0.40 -22.25 30.36
CA GLN A 42 0.63 -23.22 30.64
C GLN A 42 1.90 -22.88 29.88
N PHE A 43 3.07 -23.22 30.48
CA PHE A 43 4.38 -23.02 29.85
C PHE A 43 5.36 -24.14 30.23
N GLY A 44 6.24 -24.50 29.31
CA GLY A 44 7.32 -25.44 29.60
C GLY A 44 8.41 -24.77 30.43
N SER A 45 8.83 -25.39 31.54
CA SER A 45 9.89 -24.84 32.38
C SER A 45 11.30 -25.14 31.84
N LYS A 46 11.43 -26.00 30.81
CA LYS A 46 12.69 -26.58 30.32
C LYS A 46 13.43 -27.47 31.33
N MET A 47 12.82 -27.75 32.47
CA MET A 47 13.34 -28.62 33.51
C MET A 47 12.71 -30.01 33.45
N ARG A 48 13.44 -31.03 33.86
CA ARG A 48 12.98 -32.42 33.95
C ARG A 48 13.42 -33.02 35.27
N ILE A 49 12.65 -33.98 35.79
CA ILE A 49 12.95 -34.66 37.03
C ILE A 49 12.38 -36.09 37.04
N GLU A 50 12.98 -37.01 37.80
CA GLU A 50 12.44 -38.34 38.08
C GLU A 50 11.14 -38.23 38.88
N GLU A 51 10.13 -39.04 38.57
CA GLU A 51 8.84 -39.00 39.25
C GLU A 51 8.92 -39.17 40.73
N ARG A 52 9.76 -40.11 41.21
CA ARG A 52 9.98 -40.39 42.65
C ARG A 52 10.50 -39.17 43.43
N LEU A 53 11.18 -38.25 42.77
CA LEU A 53 11.77 -37.04 43.36
C LEU A 53 10.82 -35.84 43.30
N TRP A 54 9.59 -35.99 42.87
CA TRP A 54 8.62 -34.90 42.74
C TRP A 54 7.48 -35.02 43.76
N ASN A 55 7.27 -33.95 44.54
CA ASN A 55 6.13 -33.80 45.39
C ASN A 55 5.01 -33.03 44.69
N VAL A 56 3.89 -33.71 44.37
CA VAL A 56 2.77 -33.14 43.64
C VAL A 56 2.06 -32.06 44.45
N THR A 57 1.92 -32.25 45.75
CA THR A 57 1.19 -31.33 46.66
C THR A 57 1.96 -29.99 46.80
N SER A 58 3.25 -30.05 47.05
CA SER A 58 4.10 -28.84 47.20
C SER A 58 4.56 -28.27 45.87
N SER A 59 4.39 -28.98 44.75
CA SER A 59 4.93 -28.62 43.43
C SER A 59 6.46 -28.39 43.47
N ARG A 60 7.20 -29.29 44.15
CA ARG A 60 8.65 -29.16 44.42
C ARG A 60 9.36 -30.52 44.34
N ALA A 61 10.67 -30.41 44.06
CA ALA A 61 11.54 -31.58 44.19
C ALA A 61 11.76 -31.98 45.65
N ILE A 62 11.78 -33.29 45.93
CA ILE A 62 11.97 -33.90 47.25
C ILE A 62 13.48 -34.10 47.51
N GLY A 63 13.89 -33.92 48.76
CA GLY A 63 15.24 -34.22 49.21
C GLY A 63 16.20 -33.06 49.22
N LYS A 64 17.46 -33.31 49.69
CA LYS A 64 18.54 -32.34 49.83
C LYS A 64 19.66 -32.56 48.81
N SER A 65 19.42 -33.36 47.76
CA SER A 65 20.39 -33.57 46.69
C SER A 65 20.64 -32.24 45.96
N ARG A 66 21.85 -32.08 45.41
CA ARG A 66 22.24 -30.91 44.65
C ARG A 66 21.22 -30.62 43.51
N VAL A 67 20.76 -31.65 42.84
CA VAL A 67 19.75 -31.56 41.77
C VAL A 67 18.41 -31.02 42.28
N ALA A 68 17.91 -31.55 43.43
CA ALA A 68 16.64 -31.10 44.00
C ALA A 68 16.72 -29.65 44.51
N VAL A 69 17.85 -29.25 45.12
CA VAL A 69 18.08 -27.87 45.58
C VAL A 69 18.15 -26.90 44.41
N GLU A 70 18.92 -27.24 43.36
CA GLU A 70 19.07 -26.41 42.16
C GLU A 70 17.74 -26.25 41.42
N LEU A 71 16.98 -27.33 41.25
CA LEU A 71 15.66 -27.32 40.63
C LEU A 71 14.67 -26.46 41.40
N ASN A 72 14.58 -26.62 42.71
CA ASN A 72 13.72 -25.79 43.55
C ASN A 72 14.12 -24.30 43.52
N ARG A 73 15.42 -24.01 43.43
CA ARG A 73 15.92 -22.63 43.23
C ARG A 73 15.43 -22.04 41.91
N GLU A 74 15.51 -22.78 40.82
CA GLU A 74 15.01 -22.33 39.50
C GLU A 74 13.47 -22.16 39.49
N ILE A 75 12.73 -23.07 40.13
CA ILE A 75 11.27 -22.91 40.31
C ILE A 75 10.96 -21.61 41.07
N ASN A 76 11.71 -21.28 42.10
CA ASN A 76 11.53 -20.04 42.87
C ASN A 76 11.83 -18.80 42.01
N LYS A 77 12.90 -18.80 41.20
CA LYS A 77 13.23 -17.72 40.28
C LYS A 77 12.09 -17.49 39.28
N ILE A 78 11.57 -18.57 38.68
CA ILE A 78 10.43 -18.52 37.74
C ILE A 78 9.23 -17.90 38.44
N ASN A 79 8.90 -18.36 39.66
CA ASN A 79 7.77 -17.86 40.41
C ASN A 79 7.89 -16.37 40.73
N LEU A 80 9.06 -15.92 41.19
CA LEU A 80 9.34 -14.50 41.45
C LEU A 80 9.19 -13.64 40.17
N SER A 81 9.71 -14.13 39.07
CA SER A 81 9.60 -13.44 37.77
C SER A 81 8.14 -13.30 37.31
N ILE A 82 7.37 -14.38 37.43
CA ILE A 82 5.92 -14.36 37.10
C ILE A 82 5.14 -13.36 37.96
N HIS A 83 5.43 -13.34 39.26
CA HIS A 83 4.81 -12.37 40.20
C HIS A 83 5.24 -10.92 39.91
N ALA A 84 6.47 -10.69 39.47
CA ALA A 84 6.95 -9.36 39.08
C ALA A 84 6.17 -8.87 37.82
N HIS A 85 6.08 -9.69 36.78
CA HIS A 85 5.33 -9.36 35.56
C HIS A 85 3.83 -9.14 35.84
N TYR A 86 3.23 -9.98 36.71
CA TYR A 86 1.84 -9.80 37.13
C TYR A 86 1.61 -8.42 37.74
N ARG A 87 2.45 -8.00 38.70
CA ARG A 87 2.35 -6.70 39.37
C ARG A 87 2.53 -5.54 38.41
N ASP A 88 3.52 -5.65 37.50
CA ASP A 88 3.79 -4.61 36.48
C ASP A 88 2.63 -4.42 35.53
N ILE A 89 2.09 -5.52 34.98
CA ILE A 89 0.93 -5.47 34.08
C ILE A 89 -0.29 -4.92 34.80
N LEU A 90 -0.59 -5.41 36.02
CA LEU A 90 -1.74 -4.95 36.80
C LEU A 90 -1.67 -3.46 37.12
N LYS A 91 -0.45 -2.94 37.48
CA LYS A 91 -0.22 -1.52 37.75
C LYS A 91 -0.43 -0.66 36.51
N ARG A 92 -0.04 -1.17 35.34
CA ARG A 92 -0.10 -0.42 34.07
C ARG A 92 -1.50 -0.44 33.41
N THR A 93 -2.23 -1.55 33.47
CA THR A 93 -3.46 -1.76 32.71
C THR A 93 -4.72 -1.88 33.57
N GLY A 94 -4.58 -2.07 34.90
CA GLY A 94 -5.68 -2.29 35.83
C GLY A 94 -6.36 -3.67 35.71
N LYS A 95 -6.03 -4.44 34.68
CA LYS A 95 -6.53 -5.81 34.43
C LYS A 95 -5.38 -6.67 33.94
N VAL A 96 -5.44 -7.98 34.22
CA VAL A 96 -4.39 -8.91 33.82
C VAL A 96 -4.96 -10.30 33.59
N THR A 97 -4.48 -10.99 32.55
CA THR A 97 -4.83 -12.37 32.24
C THR A 97 -3.63 -13.30 32.37
N ALA A 98 -3.88 -14.61 32.57
CA ALA A 98 -2.81 -15.60 32.70
C ALA A 98 -1.93 -15.68 31.43
N ILE A 99 -2.51 -15.43 30.25
CA ILE A 99 -1.79 -15.46 28.98
C ILE A 99 -0.84 -14.26 28.84
N GLU A 100 -1.25 -13.08 29.29
CA GLU A 100 -0.39 -11.88 29.27
C GLU A 100 0.81 -12.04 30.20
N VAL A 101 0.61 -12.60 31.39
CA VAL A 101 1.71 -12.87 32.34
C VAL A 101 2.64 -13.94 31.81
N LYS A 102 2.11 -15.02 31.21
CA LYS A 102 2.91 -16.05 30.56
C LYS A 102 3.78 -15.45 29.46
N ASN A 103 3.18 -14.66 28.58
CA ASN A 103 3.88 -14.04 27.46
C ASN A 103 4.98 -13.09 27.93
N ALA A 104 4.69 -12.26 28.93
CA ALA A 104 5.69 -11.37 29.53
C ALA A 104 6.86 -12.15 30.18
N PHE A 105 6.54 -13.24 30.91
CA PHE A 105 7.55 -14.11 31.52
C PHE A 105 8.42 -14.82 30.48
N GLN A 106 7.85 -15.27 29.37
CA GLN A 106 8.59 -15.93 28.29
C GLN A 106 9.36 -14.96 27.40
N GLY A 107 9.32 -13.63 27.70
CA GLY A 107 9.87 -12.61 26.81
C GLY A 107 9.05 -12.43 25.54
N ILE A 108 7.91 -13.12 25.47
CA ILE A 108 6.88 -12.85 24.47
C ILE A 108 6.22 -11.58 24.96
N ALA A 109 6.65 -10.44 24.44
CA ALA A 109 6.15 -9.13 24.88
C ALA A 109 4.63 -9.16 24.90
N THR A 110 4.05 -8.68 25.98
CA THR A 110 2.61 -8.48 26.18
C THR A 110 2.01 -7.85 24.94
N ALA A 111 1.20 -8.62 24.20
CA ALA A 111 0.56 -8.21 22.97
C ALA A 111 1.49 -7.38 22.07
N GLN A 112 2.62 -7.94 21.66
CA GLN A 112 3.41 -7.33 20.59
C GLN A 112 2.44 -7.20 19.41
N LYS A 113 2.09 -5.95 19.09
CA LYS A 113 1.28 -5.73 17.90
C LYS A 113 1.98 -6.36 16.72
N THR A 114 1.31 -7.31 16.12
CA THR A 114 1.81 -8.02 14.95
C THR A 114 1.51 -7.23 13.68
N LEU A 115 2.19 -7.56 12.61
CA LEU A 115 2.10 -6.86 11.34
C LEU A 115 0.67 -6.87 10.78
N LEU A 116 0.03 -8.03 10.72
CA LEU A 116 -1.32 -8.15 10.15
C LEU A 116 -2.39 -7.55 11.05
N VAL A 117 -2.23 -7.63 12.38
CA VAL A 117 -3.16 -6.97 13.32
C VAL A 117 -3.11 -5.46 13.16
N LEU A 118 -1.92 -4.83 13.13
CA LEU A 118 -1.80 -3.39 12.92
C LEU A 118 -2.31 -2.97 11.53
N PHE A 119 -2.01 -3.78 10.51
CA PHE A 119 -2.51 -3.52 9.16
C PHE A 119 -4.03 -3.61 9.09
N GLY A 120 -4.64 -4.59 9.76
CA GLY A 120 -6.10 -4.73 9.89
C GLY A 120 -6.73 -3.49 10.54
N GLU A 121 -6.18 -3.02 11.67
CA GLU A 121 -6.65 -1.78 12.33
C GLU A 121 -6.59 -0.56 11.38
N MET A 122 -5.49 -0.43 10.64
CA MET A 122 -5.34 0.64 9.66
C MET A 122 -6.37 0.53 8.52
N MET A 123 -6.69 -0.69 8.09
CA MET A 123 -7.70 -0.93 7.05
C MET A 123 -9.11 -0.62 7.53
N GLU A 124 -9.47 -0.92 8.77
CA GLU A 124 -10.78 -0.59 9.33
C GLU A 124 -10.97 0.93 9.47
N ASP A 125 -9.95 1.66 9.97
CA ASP A 125 -9.96 3.13 9.97
C ASP A 125 -10.15 3.68 8.55
N PHE A 126 -9.37 3.15 7.59
CA PHE A 126 -9.46 3.58 6.20
C PHE A 126 -10.85 3.32 5.60
N LYS A 127 -11.45 2.16 5.92
CA LYS A 127 -12.78 1.75 5.44
C LYS A 127 -13.87 2.70 5.95
N GLY A 128 -13.81 3.09 7.22
CA GLY A 128 -14.76 4.05 7.80
C GLY A 128 -14.70 5.44 7.16
N ARG A 129 -13.60 5.77 6.48
CA ARG A 129 -13.38 7.08 5.82
C ARG A 129 -13.63 7.06 4.31
N ILE A 130 -14.09 5.93 3.75
CA ILE A 130 -14.43 5.84 2.33
C ILE A 130 -15.63 6.73 2.02
N GLY A 131 -15.50 7.53 0.97
CA GLY A 131 -16.52 8.50 0.57
C GLY A 131 -16.37 9.89 1.19
N THR A 132 -15.61 10.02 2.29
CA THR A 132 -15.26 11.32 2.87
C THR A 132 -13.94 11.84 2.32
N ASP A 133 -12.83 11.20 2.69
CA ASP A 133 -11.47 11.62 2.27
C ASP A 133 -10.63 10.45 1.73
N ARG A 134 -11.21 9.27 1.62
CA ARG A 134 -10.58 8.05 1.13
C ARG A 134 -11.34 7.44 -0.05
N ALA A 135 -10.58 6.91 -1.02
CA ALA A 135 -11.16 6.26 -2.19
C ALA A 135 -11.25 4.75 -2.02
N GLN A 136 -12.38 4.15 -2.41
CA GLN A 136 -12.60 2.70 -2.44
C GLN A 136 -11.50 1.95 -3.21
N SER A 137 -11.00 2.53 -4.32
CA SER A 137 -9.92 1.94 -5.11
C SER A 137 -8.61 1.81 -4.34
N THR A 138 -8.32 2.75 -3.44
CA THR A 138 -7.14 2.69 -2.56
C THR A 138 -7.31 1.62 -1.48
N TYR A 139 -8.50 1.49 -0.89
CA TYR A 139 -8.82 0.42 0.05
C TYR A 139 -8.58 -0.97 -0.57
N LYS A 140 -9.06 -1.20 -1.80
CA LYS A 140 -8.82 -2.45 -2.53
C LYS A 140 -7.33 -2.77 -2.71
N GLN A 141 -6.46 -1.75 -2.86
CA GLN A 141 -5.01 -1.99 -2.94
C GLN A 141 -4.43 -2.47 -1.60
N HIS A 142 -4.95 -1.97 -0.47
CA HIS A 142 -4.56 -2.45 0.86
C HIS A 142 -5.04 -3.88 1.09
N GLU A 143 -6.29 -4.22 0.72
CA GLU A 143 -6.81 -5.59 0.82
C GLU A 143 -5.94 -6.60 0.05
N VAL A 144 -5.55 -6.23 -1.19
CA VAL A 144 -4.70 -7.11 -2.01
C VAL A 144 -3.34 -7.32 -1.32
N LEU A 145 -2.71 -6.27 -0.80
CA LEU A 145 -1.44 -6.40 -0.10
C LEU A 145 -1.59 -7.22 1.19
N TYR A 146 -2.64 -6.99 1.97
CA TYR A 146 -2.91 -7.75 3.19
C TYR A 146 -2.99 -9.26 2.92
N LYS A 147 -3.76 -9.65 1.89
CA LYS A 147 -3.87 -11.06 1.46
C LYS A 147 -2.52 -11.63 1.00
N GLN A 148 -1.73 -10.83 0.29
CA GLN A 148 -0.41 -11.22 -0.20
C GLN A 148 0.60 -11.39 0.95
N LEU A 149 0.58 -10.51 1.96
CA LEU A 149 1.41 -10.64 3.16
C LEU A 149 1.04 -11.87 3.97
N LYS A 150 -0.26 -12.11 4.19
CA LYS A 150 -0.73 -13.32 4.88
C LYS A 150 -0.25 -14.59 4.18
N GLN A 151 -0.30 -14.60 2.85
CA GLN A 151 0.18 -15.73 2.07
C GLN A 151 1.71 -15.89 2.17
N PHE A 152 2.47 -14.78 2.09
CA PHE A 152 3.93 -14.77 2.26
C PHE A 152 4.35 -15.32 3.62
N LEU A 153 3.71 -14.88 4.70
CA LEU A 153 4.00 -15.36 6.06
C LEU A 153 3.76 -16.86 6.21
N ARG A 154 2.68 -17.38 5.60
CA ARG A 154 2.38 -18.81 5.63
C ARG A 154 3.36 -19.64 4.81
N GLU A 155 3.71 -19.18 3.60
CA GLU A 155 4.55 -19.94 2.66
C GLU A 155 6.03 -19.89 3.03
N GLU A 156 6.55 -18.76 3.53
CA GLU A 156 7.98 -18.55 3.77
C GLU A 156 8.39 -18.67 5.24
N TYR A 157 7.51 -18.28 6.15
CA TYR A 157 7.79 -18.25 7.59
C TYR A 157 7.00 -19.30 8.37
N HIS A 158 6.01 -19.96 7.74
CA HIS A 158 5.12 -20.95 8.38
C HIS A 158 4.39 -20.42 9.62
N VAL A 159 4.06 -19.13 9.63
CA VAL A 159 3.34 -18.45 10.71
C VAL A 159 2.09 -17.75 10.17
N GLU A 160 1.11 -17.53 11.04
CA GLU A 160 -0.10 -16.78 10.66
C GLU A 160 0.12 -15.26 10.69
N ASP A 161 1.03 -14.77 11.54
CA ASP A 161 1.37 -13.37 11.69
C ASP A 161 2.78 -13.25 12.33
N ILE A 162 3.40 -12.06 12.27
CA ILE A 162 4.74 -11.81 12.80
C ILE A 162 4.75 -10.55 13.69
N PRO A 163 5.43 -10.57 14.86
CA PRO A 163 5.63 -9.38 15.68
C PRO A 163 6.33 -8.27 14.90
N LEU A 164 5.87 -7.03 15.04
CA LEU A 164 6.49 -5.87 14.38
C LEU A 164 7.95 -5.64 14.79
N THR A 165 8.34 -6.11 15.98
CA THR A 165 9.71 -6.04 16.49
C THR A 165 10.66 -7.05 15.86
N GLU A 166 10.13 -8.07 15.20
CA GLU A 166 10.90 -9.11 14.50
C GLU A 166 11.08 -8.80 13.00
N LEU A 167 10.50 -7.69 12.53
CA LEU A 167 10.72 -7.21 11.18
C LEU A 167 12.13 -6.64 11.05
N ASP A 168 12.82 -7.05 10.00
CA ASP A 168 14.21 -6.66 9.72
C ASP A 168 14.48 -6.55 8.22
N LEU A 169 15.71 -6.25 7.85
CA LEU A 169 16.14 -6.18 6.44
C LEU A 169 15.96 -7.52 5.71
N PRO A 170 16.37 -8.69 6.25
CA PRO A 170 16.08 -9.98 5.65
C PRO A 170 14.60 -10.23 5.33
N PHE A 171 13.69 -9.78 6.18
CA PHE A 171 12.24 -9.91 5.93
C PHE A 171 11.81 -9.18 4.66
N ILE A 172 12.21 -7.93 4.46
CA ILE A 172 11.81 -7.16 3.28
C ILE A 172 12.50 -7.68 2.01
N GLU A 173 13.71 -8.17 2.12
CA GLU A 173 14.43 -8.83 1.01
C GLU A 173 13.72 -10.13 0.58
N ALA A 174 13.33 -10.97 1.53
CA ALA A 174 12.56 -12.19 1.28
C ALA A 174 11.18 -11.86 0.66
N LEU A 175 10.50 -10.82 1.14
CA LEU A 175 9.22 -10.37 0.58
C LEU A 175 9.40 -9.86 -0.86
N ASN A 176 10.45 -9.10 -1.13
CA ASN A 176 10.78 -8.64 -2.48
C ASN A 176 11.06 -9.82 -3.41
N PHE A 177 11.85 -10.80 -2.97
CA PHE A 177 12.12 -12.03 -3.72
C PHE A 177 10.83 -12.81 -4.00
N PHE A 178 9.97 -12.98 -2.98
CA PHE A 178 8.67 -13.63 -3.11
C PHE A 178 7.82 -12.96 -4.19
N PHE A 179 7.69 -11.64 -4.15
CA PHE A 179 6.91 -10.90 -5.15
C PHE A 179 7.53 -10.98 -6.55
N ARG A 180 8.85 -10.87 -6.67
CA ARG A 180 9.56 -10.85 -7.96
C ARG A 180 9.63 -12.21 -8.59
N VAL A 181 10.04 -13.23 -7.85
CA VAL A 181 10.37 -14.57 -8.35
C VAL A 181 9.16 -15.49 -8.26
N LYS A 182 8.62 -15.71 -7.08
CA LYS A 182 7.51 -16.66 -6.89
C LYS A 182 6.19 -16.15 -7.48
N ARG A 183 5.90 -14.83 -7.35
CA ARG A 183 4.69 -14.21 -7.90
C ARG A 183 4.88 -13.55 -9.26
N LYS A 184 6.08 -13.52 -9.80
CA LYS A 184 6.44 -12.95 -11.11
C LYS A 184 5.89 -11.54 -11.33
N MET A 185 5.87 -10.73 -10.25
CA MET A 185 5.37 -9.36 -10.32
C MET A 185 6.37 -8.43 -11.00
N LYS A 186 5.85 -7.46 -11.76
CA LYS A 186 6.69 -6.41 -12.36
C LYS A 186 7.29 -5.51 -11.29
N PRO A 187 8.53 -4.98 -11.46
CA PRO A 187 9.21 -4.12 -10.50
C PRO A 187 8.35 -2.98 -9.96
N ARG A 188 7.63 -2.31 -10.86
CA ARG A 188 6.71 -1.21 -10.49
C ARG A 188 5.59 -1.66 -9.56
N THR A 189 5.07 -2.88 -9.72
CA THR A 189 4.01 -3.43 -8.85
C THR A 189 4.58 -3.73 -7.47
N VAL A 190 5.77 -4.34 -7.41
CA VAL A 190 6.47 -4.61 -6.15
C VAL A 190 6.75 -3.32 -5.40
N LYS A 191 7.30 -2.31 -6.09
CA LYS A 191 7.51 -0.97 -5.50
C LYS A 191 6.23 -0.40 -4.88
N ALA A 192 5.10 -0.49 -5.58
CA ALA A 192 3.83 -0.01 -5.05
C ALA A 192 3.38 -0.79 -3.80
N ARG A 193 3.64 -2.11 -3.72
CA ARG A 193 3.34 -2.94 -2.54
C ARG A 193 4.22 -2.56 -1.35
N ILE A 194 5.51 -2.38 -1.56
CA ILE A 194 6.44 -1.99 -0.50
C ILE A 194 6.14 -0.57 0.03
N VAL A 195 5.79 0.37 -0.85
CA VAL A 195 5.34 1.71 -0.43
C VAL A 195 4.09 1.64 0.45
N LEU A 196 3.14 0.74 0.17
CA LEU A 196 1.97 0.53 1.02
C LEU A 196 2.34 -0.13 2.36
N LEU A 197 3.25 -1.12 2.37
CA LEU A 197 3.75 -1.74 3.60
C LEU A 197 4.44 -0.70 4.48
N ASN A 198 5.26 0.17 3.90
CA ASN A 198 5.94 1.23 4.65
C ASN A 198 4.96 2.19 5.36
N LYS A 199 3.71 2.36 4.88
CA LYS A 199 2.71 3.12 5.62
C LYS A 199 2.31 2.44 6.94
N VAL A 200 2.24 1.11 6.96
CA VAL A 200 1.99 0.34 8.20
C VAL A 200 3.17 0.49 9.15
N ILE A 201 4.39 0.42 8.63
CA ILE A 201 5.62 0.62 9.42
C ILE A 201 5.68 2.04 10.00
N HIS A 202 5.38 3.06 9.22
CA HIS A 202 5.28 4.44 9.71
C HIS A 202 4.22 4.60 10.79
N LEU A 203 3.08 3.92 10.68
CA LEU A 203 2.06 3.90 11.72
C LEU A 203 2.59 3.23 13.00
N ALA A 204 3.35 2.13 12.88
CA ALA A 204 3.99 1.46 14.00
C ALA A 204 5.01 2.36 14.71
N LEU A 205 5.84 3.10 13.96
CA LEU A 205 6.79 4.09 14.48
C LEU A 205 6.06 5.24 15.18
N HIS A 206 5.05 5.81 14.54
CA HIS A 206 4.26 6.91 15.09
C HIS A 206 3.56 6.53 16.41
N ARG A 207 3.04 5.29 16.49
CA ARG A 207 2.44 4.74 17.72
C ARG A 207 3.48 4.23 18.73
N ARG A 208 4.78 4.37 18.46
CA ARG A 208 5.90 3.90 19.30
C ARG A 208 5.84 2.39 19.61
N ILE A 209 5.27 1.59 18.70
CA ILE A 209 5.27 0.13 18.79
C ILE A 209 6.67 -0.41 18.46
N ILE A 210 7.34 0.21 17.51
CA ILE A 210 8.74 0.02 17.17
C ILE A 210 9.48 1.35 17.28
N THR A 211 10.79 1.29 17.55
CA THR A 211 11.63 2.49 17.78
C THR A 211 12.52 2.84 16.60
N ARG A 212 12.74 1.90 15.69
CA ARG A 212 13.59 2.08 14.50
C ARG A 212 12.89 1.55 13.26
N PRO A 213 13.13 2.14 12.07
CA PRO A 213 12.64 1.59 10.81
C PRO A 213 13.27 0.19 10.57
N PRO A 214 12.47 -0.88 10.43
CA PRO A 214 13.01 -2.23 10.27
C PRO A 214 13.65 -2.47 8.89
N PHE A 215 13.32 -1.64 7.92
CA PHE A 215 13.75 -1.78 6.51
C PHE A 215 14.76 -0.70 6.12
N ASP A 216 15.48 -0.14 7.10
CA ASP A 216 16.52 0.84 6.83
C ASP A 216 17.64 0.21 5.98
N GLY A 217 18.11 0.93 4.95
CA GLY A 217 19.06 0.41 3.97
C GLY A 217 18.44 -0.42 2.84
N PHE A 218 17.14 -0.71 2.83
CA PHE A 218 16.51 -1.41 1.70
C PHE A 218 16.24 -0.47 0.53
N GLU A 219 16.96 -0.68 -0.57
CA GLU A 219 16.78 0.09 -1.79
C GLU A 219 15.90 -0.66 -2.81
N LEU A 220 14.89 0.03 -3.30
CA LEU A 220 14.06 -0.44 -4.40
C LEU A 220 14.73 -0.17 -5.75
N GLU A 221 14.72 -1.16 -6.62
CA GLU A 221 15.19 -0.99 -8.00
C GLU A 221 14.60 0.26 -8.66
N LYS A 222 15.45 1.05 -9.29
CA LYS A 222 15.02 2.19 -10.11
C LYS A 222 14.22 1.65 -11.30
N THR A 223 12.95 2.00 -11.37
CA THR A 223 12.12 1.65 -12.52
C THR A 223 12.27 2.70 -13.60
N GLU A 224 12.68 2.29 -14.79
CA GLU A 224 12.71 3.18 -15.94
C GLU A 224 11.33 3.78 -16.23
N LEU A 225 11.28 5.08 -16.39
CA LEU A 225 10.07 5.78 -16.80
C LEU A 225 9.95 5.67 -18.32
N LYS A 226 9.19 4.70 -18.81
CA LYS A 226 8.85 4.63 -20.24
C LYS A 226 8.11 5.89 -20.68
N ASN A 227 8.43 6.40 -21.89
CA ASN A 227 7.68 7.49 -22.48
C ASN A 227 6.21 7.07 -22.69
N LYS A 228 5.28 7.81 -22.12
CA LYS A 228 3.85 7.52 -22.18
C LYS A 228 3.09 8.48 -23.11
N SER A 229 3.72 9.55 -23.61
CA SER A 229 3.10 10.44 -24.58
C SER A 229 3.14 9.82 -25.99
N LEU A 230 2.19 10.16 -26.82
CA LEU A 230 2.28 9.92 -28.26
C LEU A 230 3.34 10.83 -28.87
N THR A 231 4.01 10.36 -29.92
CA THR A 231 4.78 11.23 -30.81
C THR A 231 3.85 12.02 -31.72
N ASN A 232 4.37 13.05 -32.39
CA ASN A 232 3.57 13.81 -33.36
C ASN A 232 3.09 12.91 -34.52
N ASP A 233 3.94 11.98 -34.99
CA ASP A 233 3.59 11.03 -36.05
C ASP A 233 2.49 10.06 -35.61
N GLU A 234 2.58 9.52 -34.36
CA GLU A 234 1.53 8.66 -33.82
C GLU A 234 0.20 9.40 -33.66
N LEU A 235 0.27 10.68 -33.26
CA LEU A 235 -0.93 11.52 -33.14
C LEU A 235 -1.55 11.80 -34.52
N ASP A 236 -0.73 12.10 -35.50
CA ASP A 236 -1.16 12.34 -36.89
C ASP A 236 -1.80 11.07 -37.51
N LEU A 237 -1.17 9.90 -37.33
CA LEU A 237 -1.74 8.61 -37.73
C LEU A 237 -3.09 8.36 -37.05
N LEU A 238 -3.21 8.63 -35.75
CA LEU A 238 -4.46 8.46 -35.01
C LEU A 238 -5.57 9.38 -35.55
N MET A 239 -5.24 10.62 -35.90
CA MET A 239 -6.21 11.59 -36.43
C MET A 239 -6.66 11.27 -37.86
N LYS A 240 -5.73 10.91 -38.74
CA LYS A 240 -5.96 10.74 -40.19
C LYS A 240 -6.50 9.36 -40.56
N THR A 241 -6.23 8.32 -39.78
CA THR A 241 -6.67 6.94 -40.15
C THR A 241 -8.17 6.80 -40.13
N PRO A 242 -8.78 6.36 -41.25
CA PRO A 242 -10.21 6.13 -41.32
C PRO A 242 -10.64 4.98 -40.40
N LEU A 243 -11.67 5.19 -39.60
CA LEU A 243 -12.26 4.18 -38.74
C LEU A 243 -13.67 3.82 -39.21
N LYS A 244 -13.90 2.54 -39.49
CA LYS A 244 -15.20 2.05 -40.02
C LYS A 244 -16.30 2.06 -38.95
N SER A 245 -15.95 1.73 -37.69
CA SER A 245 -16.93 1.62 -36.60
C SER A 245 -17.18 2.98 -35.92
N GLY A 246 -18.46 3.35 -35.75
CA GLY A 246 -18.88 4.53 -34.99
C GLY A 246 -18.36 4.51 -33.53
N THR A 247 -18.36 3.33 -32.90
CA THR A 247 -17.78 3.16 -31.54
C THR A 247 -16.30 3.45 -31.52
N GLN A 248 -15.53 3.01 -32.54
CA GLN A 248 -14.09 3.33 -32.59
C GLN A 248 -13.87 4.82 -32.84
N ARG A 249 -14.65 5.45 -33.67
CA ARG A 249 -14.59 6.91 -33.87
C ARG A 249 -14.87 7.65 -32.58
N PHE A 250 -15.92 7.31 -31.85
CA PHE A 250 -16.23 7.90 -30.55
C PHE A 250 -15.09 7.74 -29.55
N ILE A 251 -14.51 6.55 -29.43
CA ILE A 251 -13.37 6.30 -28.53
C ILE A 251 -12.15 7.14 -28.92
N ARG A 252 -11.85 7.25 -30.22
CA ARG A 252 -10.78 8.11 -30.74
C ARG A 252 -11.03 9.57 -30.39
N ASP A 253 -12.23 10.05 -30.64
CA ASP A 253 -12.59 11.45 -30.43
C ASP A 253 -12.56 11.84 -28.96
N MET A 254 -13.03 10.96 -28.06
CA MET A 254 -12.83 11.14 -26.60
C MET A 254 -11.34 11.21 -26.22
N PHE A 255 -10.52 10.35 -26.83
CA PHE A 255 -9.08 10.34 -26.57
C PHE A 255 -8.42 11.63 -27.09
N LEU A 256 -8.76 12.05 -28.32
CA LEU A 256 -8.27 13.30 -28.91
C LEU A 256 -8.74 14.51 -28.11
N PHE A 257 -9.99 14.57 -27.68
CA PHE A 257 -10.47 15.62 -26.81
C PHE A 257 -9.59 15.75 -25.55
N SER A 258 -9.31 14.63 -24.88
CA SER A 258 -8.41 14.64 -23.73
C SER A 258 -6.95 14.93 -24.09
N THR A 259 -6.51 14.63 -25.32
CA THR A 259 -5.17 14.97 -25.80
C THR A 259 -4.99 16.48 -25.99
N PHE A 260 -6.05 17.22 -26.29
CA PHE A 260 -5.99 18.67 -26.49
C PHE A 260 -6.56 19.49 -25.32
N THR A 261 -7.07 18.84 -24.26
CA THR A 261 -7.57 19.51 -23.06
C THR A 261 -6.87 19.08 -21.79
N GLY A 262 -6.15 17.96 -21.82
CA GLY A 262 -5.51 17.38 -20.64
C GLY A 262 -6.45 16.71 -19.64
N LEU A 263 -7.75 16.61 -19.90
CA LEU A 263 -8.71 16.01 -18.99
C LEU A 263 -8.38 14.54 -18.71
N ALA A 264 -8.50 14.14 -17.45
CA ALA A 264 -8.48 12.72 -17.11
C ALA A 264 -9.84 12.10 -17.47
N TYR A 265 -9.86 10.77 -17.71
CA TYR A 265 -11.10 10.08 -18.06
C TYR A 265 -12.26 10.36 -17.08
N ALA A 266 -11.98 10.36 -15.78
CA ALA A 266 -13.01 10.59 -14.79
C ALA A 266 -13.61 12.01 -14.84
N ASP A 267 -12.78 12.99 -15.19
CA ASP A 267 -13.20 14.38 -15.34
C ASP A 267 -13.99 14.55 -16.65
N LEU A 268 -13.50 13.96 -17.76
CA LEU A 268 -14.25 13.94 -19.03
C LEU A 268 -15.62 13.25 -18.89
N HIS A 269 -15.69 12.11 -18.22
CA HIS A 269 -16.93 11.35 -18.04
C HIS A 269 -18.02 12.13 -17.28
N LYS A 270 -17.61 13.12 -16.49
CA LYS A 270 -18.50 14.01 -15.73
C LYS A 270 -18.75 15.34 -16.42
N LEU A 271 -17.96 15.68 -17.44
CA LEU A 271 -18.02 16.96 -18.11
C LEU A 271 -19.44 17.24 -18.63
N SER A 272 -19.98 18.36 -18.27
CA SER A 272 -21.30 18.83 -18.64
C SER A 272 -21.21 20.18 -19.39
N TRP A 273 -22.24 20.53 -20.09
CA TRP A 273 -22.31 21.83 -20.77
C TRP A 273 -22.26 23.02 -19.80
N LYS A 274 -22.57 22.80 -18.51
CA LYS A 274 -22.44 23.81 -17.44
C LYS A 274 -21.00 24.15 -17.11
N ASP A 275 -20.07 23.23 -17.40
CA ASP A 275 -18.65 23.40 -17.16
C ASP A 275 -17.94 24.12 -18.33
N ILE A 276 -18.68 24.41 -19.42
CA ILE A 276 -18.19 25.16 -20.58
C ILE A 276 -18.62 26.61 -20.43
N ILE A 277 -17.62 27.48 -20.29
CA ILE A 277 -17.80 28.93 -20.09
C ILE A 277 -17.37 29.67 -21.34
N THR A 278 -18.15 30.68 -21.74
CA THR A 278 -17.77 31.63 -22.80
C THR A 278 -17.25 32.89 -22.12
N GLU A 279 -16.00 33.25 -22.39
CA GLU A 279 -15.41 34.50 -21.91
C GLU A 279 -15.81 35.68 -22.81
N ASP A 280 -15.56 36.92 -22.36
CA ASP A 280 -15.91 38.15 -23.05
C ASP A 280 -15.30 38.27 -24.45
N ASP A 281 -14.16 37.62 -24.67
CA ASP A 281 -13.49 37.54 -25.98
C ASP A 281 -14.10 36.49 -26.92
N GLY A 282 -15.19 35.82 -26.52
CA GLY A 282 -15.85 34.76 -27.24
C GLY A 282 -15.13 33.41 -27.17
N SER A 283 -14.02 33.30 -26.44
CA SER A 283 -13.32 32.04 -26.28
C SER A 283 -14.04 31.10 -25.32
N LEU A 284 -13.99 29.79 -25.63
CA LEU A 284 -14.59 28.77 -24.82
C LEU A 284 -13.56 28.16 -23.87
N TRP A 285 -13.97 28.00 -22.62
CA TRP A 285 -13.14 27.42 -21.56
C TRP A 285 -13.86 26.30 -20.85
N ILE A 286 -13.10 25.28 -20.42
CA ILE A 286 -13.57 24.33 -19.42
C ILE A 286 -13.16 24.86 -18.06
N SER A 287 -14.14 25.06 -17.15
CA SER A 287 -13.92 25.41 -15.76
C SER A 287 -14.59 24.38 -14.89
N ALA A 288 -13.80 23.57 -14.18
CA ALA A 288 -14.33 22.46 -13.38
C ALA A 288 -13.39 22.08 -12.24
N ASN A 289 -13.91 21.27 -11.31
CA ASN A 289 -13.13 20.69 -10.22
C ASN A 289 -12.70 19.26 -10.55
N ARG A 290 -11.43 18.97 -10.34
CA ARG A 290 -10.89 17.64 -10.54
C ARG A 290 -11.48 16.63 -9.57
N GLN A 291 -11.99 15.52 -10.07
CA GLN A 291 -12.63 14.49 -9.24
C GLN A 291 -11.68 13.88 -8.19
N LYS A 292 -10.40 13.70 -8.52
CA LYS A 292 -9.43 13.02 -7.65
C LYS A 292 -8.86 13.91 -6.55
N SER A 293 -8.64 15.19 -6.82
CA SER A 293 -7.93 16.12 -5.92
C SER A 293 -8.78 17.29 -5.45
N HIS A 294 -10.00 17.42 -5.97
CA HIS A 294 -10.90 18.56 -5.74
C HIS A 294 -10.26 19.93 -6.05
N THR A 295 -9.23 19.91 -6.92
CA THR A 295 -8.52 21.11 -7.35
C THR A 295 -9.22 21.66 -8.58
N GLU A 296 -9.52 22.94 -8.57
CA GLU A 296 -10.03 23.65 -9.73
C GLU A 296 -9.02 23.63 -10.89
N PHE A 297 -9.51 23.52 -12.11
CA PHE A 297 -8.72 23.64 -13.33
C PHE A 297 -9.49 24.39 -14.39
N ASN A 298 -8.77 25.19 -15.15
CA ASN A 298 -9.30 25.99 -16.24
C ASN A 298 -8.50 25.72 -17.51
N VAL A 299 -9.17 25.36 -18.59
CA VAL A 299 -8.51 25.03 -19.87
C VAL A 299 -9.22 25.75 -21.02
N LYS A 300 -8.50 26.62 -21.71
CA LYS A 300 -8.99 27.25 -22.96
C LYS A 300 -9.13 26.18 -24.04
N LEU A 301 -10.28 26.11 -24.67
CA LEU A 301 -10.52 25.15 -25.73
C LEU A 301 -9.87 25.59 -27.04
N LEU A 302 -9.12 24.68 -27.64
CA LEU A 302 -8.59 24.82 -28.99
C LEU A 302 -9.65 24.37 -30.03
N ASN A 303 -9.43 24.63 -31.31
CA ASN A 303 -10.39 24.31 -32.38
C ASN A 303 -10.75 22.81 -32.42
N ILE A 304 -9.78 21.89 -32.24
CA ILE A 304 -10.05 20.45 -32.31
C ILE A 304 -11.04 19.98 -31.24
N PRO A 305 -10.86 20.24 -29.95
CA PRO A 305 -11.84 19.89 -28.93
C PRO A 305 -13.19 20.58 -29.12
N ILE A 306 -13.26 21.80 -29.64
CA ILE A 306 -14.52 22.48 -29.97
C ILE A 306 -15.27 21.68 -31.04
N GLN A 307 -14.63 21.34 -32.15
CA GLN A 307 -15.27 20.55 -33.24
C GLN A 307 -15.77 19.18 -32.75
N ILE A 308 -14.94 18.50 -31.91
CA ILE A 308 -15.35 17.21 -31.33
C ILE A 308 -16.58 17.39 -30.41
N MET A 309 -16.57 18.38 -29.54
CA MET A 309 -17.66 18.65 -28.61
C MET A 309 -18.97 18.99 -29.33
N GLU A 310 -18.92 19.83 -30.34
CA GLU A 310 -20.09 20.19 -31.13
C GLU A 310 -20.65 18.99 -31.91
N TYR A 311 -19.81 18.09 -32.43
CA TYR A 311 -20.26 16.87 -33.10
C TYR A 311 -21.10 15.96 -32.19
N TYR A 312 -20.79 15.91 -30.88
CA TYR A 312 -21.51 15.08 -29.89
C TYR A 312 -22.61 15.84 -29.14
N LYS A 313 -22.88 17.08 -29.50
CA LYS A 313 -23.93 17.91 -28.88
C LYS A 313 -25.30 17.29 -29.04
N GLY A 314 -26.02 17.15 -27.92
CA GLY A 314 -27.35 16.54 -27.91
C GLY A 314 -27.37 15.00 -27.94
N LEU A 315 -26.23 14.32 -28.11
CA LEU A 315 -26.15 12.86 -28.11
C LEU A 315 -26.00 12.25 -26.71
N ALA A 316 -25.66 13.04 -25.71
CA ALA A 316 -25.49 12.59 -24.32
C ALA A 316 -26.72 12.99 -23.48
N PRO A 317 -27.17 12.11 -22.55
CA PRO A 317 -28.22 12.45 -21.59
C PRO A 317 -27.74 13.43 -20.53
N ASP A 318 -28.65 14.00 -19.76
CA ASP A 318 -28.41 14.75 -18.52
C ASP A 318 -27.47 15.96 -18.67
N GLY A 319 -27.46 16.62 -19.83
CA GLY A 319 -26.63 17.79 -20.07
C GLY A 319 -25.11 17.51 -20.11
N LYS A 320 -24.71 16.27 -20.24
CA LYS A 320 -23.30 15.89 -20.45
C LYS A 320 -22.83 16.22 -21.85
N VAL A 321 -21.53 16.48 -22.00
CA VAL A 321 -20.90 16.74 -23.30
C VAL A 321 -20.76 15.44 -24.11
N PHE A 322 -20.43 14.32 -23.46
CA PHE A 322 -20.21 13.04 -24.14
C PHE A 322 -21.09 11.92 -23.58
N PRO A 323 -21.54 10.99 -24.45
CA PRO A 323 -22.17 9.75 -24.01
C PRO A 323 -21.27 8.93 -23.08
N SER A 324 -21.88 8.16 -22.20
CA SER A 324 -21.16 7.40 -21.17
C SER A 324 -20.60 6.10 -21.76
N MET A 325 -19.32 5.82 -21.50
CA MET A 325 -18.68 4.54 -21.83
C MET A 325 -17.70 4.18 -20.69
N SER A 326 -17.55 2.91 -20.32
CA SER A 326 -16.62 2.55 -19.25
C SER A 326 -15.16 2.69 -19.67
N LEU A 327 -14.25 3.06 -18.73
CA LEU A 327 -12.82 3.16 -19.01
C LEU A 327 -12.23 1.85 -19.53
N GLY A 328 -12.77 0.71 -19.08
CA GLY A 328 -12.36 -0.61 -19.56
C GLY A 328 -12.63 -0.78 -21.06
N GLN A 329 -13.84 -0.46 -21.51
CA GLN A 329 -14.23 -0.49 -22.93
C GLN A 329 -13.40 0.48 -23.77
N VAL A 330 -13.19 1.70 -23.28
CA VAL A 330 -12.34 2.70 -23.95
C VAL A 330 -10.90 2.17 -24.12
N ASN A 331 -10.29 1.61 -23.08
CA ASN A 331 -8.93 1.08 -23.19
C ASN A 331 -8.82 -0.14 -24.12
N VAL A 332 -9.84 -1.00 -24.17
CA VAL A 332 -9.90 -2.11 -25.14
C VAL A 332 -10.01 -1.57 -26.57
N GLY A 333 -10.87 -0.58 -26.77
CA GLY A 333 -11.05 0.09 -28.06
C GLY A 333 -9.77 0.79 -28.53
N LEU A 334 -9.10 1.55 -27.67
CA LEU A 334 -7.83 2.22 -27.98
C LEU A 334 -6.74 1.26 -28.43
N LYS A 335 -6.65 0.05 -27.84
CA LYS A 335 -5.69 -0.97 -28.29
C LYS A 335 -6.01 -1.48 -29.72
N ARG A 336 -7.28 -1.56 -30.08
CA ARG A 336 -7.71 -1.94 -31.44
C ARG A 336 -7.43 -0.82 -32.42
N ILE A 337 -7.75 0.42 -32.05
CA ILE A 337 -7.47 1.62 -32.85
C ILE A 337 -5.98 1.75 -33.12
N ALA A 338 -5.12 1.60 -32.09
CA ALA A 338 -3.67 1.66 -32.25
C ALA A 338 -3.17 0.68 -33.33
N ARG A 339 -3.66 -0.57 -33.30
CA ARG A 339 -3.33 -1.58 -34.32
C ARG A 339 -3.80 -1.17 -35.73
N ASN A 340 -5.01 -0.65 -35.84
CA ASN A 340 -5.56 -0.18 -37.13
C ASN A 340 -4.79 1.02 -37.70
N CYS A 341 -4.21 1.85 -36.82
CA CYS A 341 -3.39 3.01 -37.20
C CYS A 341 -1.92 2.66 -37.42
N GLY A 342 -1.50 1.40 -37.27
CA GLY A 342 -0.08 1.00 -37.39
C GLY A 342 0.80 1.46 -36.21
N ILE A 343 0.22 1.79 -35.05
CA ILE A 343 0.96 2.20 -33.86
C ILE A 343 1.43 0.95 -33.11
N ASN A 344 2.76 0.74 -33.07
CA ASN A 344 3.40 -0.48 -32.52
C ASN A 344 3.42 -0.57 -30.98
N ARG A 345 2.50 0.10 -30.28
CA ARG A 345 2.36 0.01 -28.83
C ARG A 345 0.90 0.09 -28.40
N ALA A 346 0.61 -0.46 -27.23
CA ALA A 346 -0.73 -0.42 -26.68
C ALA A 346 -1.03 1.00 -26.14
N LEU A 347 -2.09 1.62 -26.64
CA LEU A 347 -2.61 2.88 -26.11
C LEU A 347 -3.46 2.63 -24.88
N SER A 348 -3.39 3.55 -23.93
CA SER A 348 -4.28 3.66 -22.79
C SER A 348 -4.79 5.10 -22.68
N TYR A 349 -6.00 5.27 -22.16
CA TYR A 349 -6.64 6.60 -22.10
C TYR A 349 -5.77 7.66 -21.39
N HIS A 350 -5.06 7.27 -20.35
CA HIS A 350 -4.20 8.19 -19.61
C HIS A 350 -3.03 8.75 -20.44
N MET A 351 -2.68 8.11 -21.55
CA MET A 351 -1.65 8.63 -22.47
C MET A 351 -2.07 9.95 -23.12
N ALA A 352 -3.37 10.20 -23.33
CA ALA A 352 -3.87 11.47 -23.82
C ALA A 352 -3.38 12.64 -22.94
N ARG A 353 -3.53 12.51 -21.64
CA ARG A 353 -3.08 13.53 -20.68
C ARG A 353 -1.55 13.70 -20.64
N TYR A 354 -0.80 12.61 -20.83
CA TYR A 354 0.66 12.69 -20.99
C TYR A 354 1.02 13.45 -22.28
N THR A 355 0.32 13.15 -23.38
CA THR A 355 0.54 13.83 -24.68
C THR A 355 0.19 15.31 -24.60
N PHE A 356 -0.94 15.66 -23.95
CA PHE A 356 -1.27 17.07 -23.69
C PHE A 356 -0.14 17.80 -22.98
N ALA A 357 0.30 17.26 -21.84
CA ALA A 357 1.33 17.93 -21.03
C ALA A 357 2.66 18.04 -21.78
N SER A 358 3.12 16.96 -22.42
CA SER A 358 4.46 16.91 -23.02
C SER A 358 4.50 17.46 -24.45
N GLN A 359 3.60 17.00 -25.35
CA GLN A 359 3.66 17.33 -26.78
C GLN A 359 2.85 18.58 -27.14
N ILE A 360 1.67 18.74 -26.54
CA ILE A 360 0.81 19.88 -26.89
C ILE A 360 1.22 21.15 -26.14
N CYS A 361 1.70 21.02 -24.89
CA CYS A 361 2.02 22.19 -24.06
C CYS A 361 3.54 22.42 -23.91
N LEU A 362 4.21 21.54 -23.15
CA LEU A 362 5.61 21.78 -22.77
C LEU A 362 6.58 21.84 -23.95
N SER A 363 6.40 21.02 -24.99
CA SER A 363 7.24 21.06 -26.19
C SER A 363 7.01 22.36 -27.00
N GLN A 364 5.83 22.95 -26.90
CA GLN A 364 5.47 24.21 -27.57
C GLN A 364 5.75 25.46 -26.72
N GLY A 365 6.49 25.32 -25.61
CA GLY A 365 6.94 26.46 -24.81
C GLY A 365 5.92 26.94 -23.77
N VAL A 366 4.79 26.24 -23.54
CA VAL A 366 3.86 26.61 -22.48
C VAL A 366 4.53 26.40 -21.11
N PRO A 367 4.55 27.41 -20.21
CA PRO A 367 5.17 27.30 -18.91
C PRO A 367 4.59 26.14 -18.09
N ILE A 368 5.46 25.45 -17.34
CA ILE A 368 5.07 24.27 -16.55
C ILE A 368 4.02 24.59 -15.49
N GLU A 369 4.04 25.80 -14.94
CA GLU A 369 3.07 26.33 -13.99
C GLU A 369 1.68 26.39 -14.61
N SER A 370 1.58 26.91 -15.84
CA SER A 370 0.33 26.97 -16.60
C SER A 370 -0.18 25.56 -16.90
N VAL A 371 0.70 24.65 -17.33
CA VAL A 371 0.35 23.24 -17.56
C VAL A 371 -0.12 22.58 -16.27
N SER A 372 0.52 22.86 -15.14
CA SER A 372 0.14 22.33 -13.83
C SER A 372 -1.27 22.78 -13.43
N ARG A 373 -1.62 24.04 -13.65
CA ARG A 373 -2.97 24.58 -13.40
C ARG A 373 -4.02 23.96 -14.32
N MET A 374 -3.76 23.92 -15.63
CA MET A 374 -4.65 23.27 -16.60
C MET A 374 -4.89 21.80 -16.27
N LEU A 375 -3.89 21.12 -15.74
CA LEU A 375 -4.03 19.73 -15.30
C LEU A 375 -4.68 19.59 -13.91
N GLY A 376 -4.91 20.65 -13.15
CA GLY A 376 -5.44 20.60 -11.79
C GLY A 376 -4.53 19.80 -10.83
N HIS A 377 -3.21 19.98 -10.94
CA HIS A 377 -2.26 19.36 -10.02
C HIS A 377 -2.09 20.19 -8.76
N LYS A 378 -2.25 19.57 -7.59
CA LYS A 378 -2.02 20.23 -6.30
C LYS A 378 -0.55 20.61 -6.07
N HIS A 379 0.37 19.85 -6.66
CA HIS A 379 1.82 20.04 -6.52
C HIS A 379 2.47 19.98 -7.90
N ILE A 380 3.31 20.97 -8.21
CA ILE A 380 4.00 21.11 -9.50
C ILE A 380 4.92 19.92 -9.81
N GLN A 381 5.47 19.25 -8.78
CA GLN A 381 6.29 18.04 -8.93
C GLN A 381 5.56 16.94 -9.71
N THR A 382 4.21 16.90 -9.64
CA THR A 382 3.44 15.98 -10.46
C THR A 382 3.56 16.29 -11.94
N THR A 383 3.63 17.58 -12.30
CA THR A 383 3.79 18.05 -13.69
C THR A 383 5.21 17.85 -14.18
N GLN A 384 6.23 17.98 -13.32
CA GLN A 384 7.63 17.73 -13.65
C GLN A 384 7.87 16.30 -14.18
N SER A 385 7.04 15.33 -13.79
CA SER A 385 7.10 13.97 -14.32
C SER A 385 6.80 13.88 -15.84
N TYR A 386 6.20 14.91 -16.42
CA TYR A 386 5.92 15.04 -17.87
C TYR A 386 7.03 15.83 -18.59
N ALA A 387 7.74 16.68 -17.89
CA ALA A 387 8.81 17.52 -18.44
C ALA A 387 10.09 16.69 -18.61
N ARG A 388 10.29 16.10 -19.79
CA ARG A 388 11.58 15.54 -20.19
C ARG A 388 12.35 16.59 -20.95
N LEU A 389 13.31 17.20 -20.31
CA LEU A 389 14.28 18.06 -20.98
C LEU A 389 15.24 17.16 -21.78
N ASN A 390 15.22 17.30 -23.11
CA ASN A 390 16.24 16.78 -23.99
C ASN A 390 17.09 17.94 -24.53
N ASN A 391 18.27 17.64 -25.07
CA ASN A 391 19.17 18.67 -25.62
C ASN A 391 18.52 19.45 -26.77
N GLU A 392 17.64 18.83 -27.54
CA GLU A 392 16.90 19.46 -28.63
C GLU A 392 15.97 20.58 -28.11
N LYS A 393 15.23 20.33 -27.02
CA LYS A 393 14.39 21.35 -26.41
C LYS A 393 15.23 22.50 -25.84
N ILE A 394 16.34 22.19 -25.15
CA ILE A 394 17.26 23.20 -24.64
C ILE A 394 17.80 24.04 -25.80
N GLY A 395 18.20 23.43 -26.90
CA GLY A 395 18.65 24.13 -28.11
C GLY A 395 17.59 25.07 -28.68
N ASN A 396 16.34 24.57 -28.82
CA ASN A 396 15.23 25.37 -29.32
C ASN A 396 14.88 26.55 -28.40
N ASP A 397 14.85 26.33 -27.09
CA ASP A 397 14.59 27.39 -26.10
C ASP A 397 15.70 28.48 -26.14
N MET A 398 16.96 28.06 -26.25
CA MET A 398 18.10 28.99 -26.39
C MET A 398 18.10 29.73 -27.72
N GLN A 399 17.70 29.08 -28.81
CA GLN A 399 17.56 29.73 -30.12
C GLN A 399 16.48 30.83 -30.09
N GLN A 400 15.32 30.53 -29.48
CA GLN A 400 14.26 31.52 -29.31
C GLN A 400 14.70 32.68 -28.40
N LEU A 401 15.43 32.38 -27.32
CA LEU A 401 16.02 33.41 -26.45
C LEU A 401 17.00 34.30 -27.24
N SER A 402 17.90 33.69 -28.01
CA SER A 402 18.86 34.43 -28.87
C SER A 402 18.15 35.39 -29.80
N THR A 403 17.09 34.95 -30.50
CA THR A 403 16.28 35.80 -31.38
C THR A 403 15.64 36.98 -30.64
N ARG A 404 15.10 36.73 -29.42
CA ARG A 404 14.50 37.80 -28.61
C ARG A 404 15.56 38.81 -28.08
N LEU A 405 16.75 38.33 -27.76
CA LEU A 405 17.84 39.18 -27.26
C LEU A 405 18.48 39.99 -28.38
N ALA A 406 18.60 39.46 -29.60
CA ALA A 406 19.09 40.15 -30.76
C ALA A 406 18.29 41.41 -31.11
N THR A 407 17.00 41.48 -30.76
CA THR A 407 16.16 42.67 -30.89
C THR A 407 16.34 43.70 -29.78
N LYS A 408 16.92 43.32 -28.66
CA LYS A 408 17.11 44.19 -27.48
C LYS A 408 18.55 44.67 -27.29
N PHE A 409 19.51 43.88 -27.70
CA PHE A 409 20.93 44.13 -27.51
C PHE A 409 21.64 44.02 -28.85
N ASN A 410 21.92 45.18 -29.48
CA ASN A 410 22.80 45.25 -30.65
C ASN A 410 24.24 45.18 -30.17
N PHE A 411 24.97 44.15 -30.61
CA PHE A 411 26.41 44.05 -30.43
C PHE A 411 27.13 44.37 -31.74
#